data_910780fb3ba3663c60d6fd04fff50366
#
_entry.id   910780fb3ba3663c60d6fd04fff50366
#
_cell.length_a   1.000
_cell.length_b   1.000
_cell.length_c   1.000
_cell.angle_alpha   90.00
_cell.angle_beta   90.00
_cell.angle_gamma   90.00
#
_symmetry.space_group_name_H-M   'P 1'
#
loop_
_entity.id
_entity.type
_entity.pdbx_description
1 polymer ?
#
loop_
_entity_poly.entity_id
_entity_poly.type
_entity_poly.pdbx_seq_one_letter_code
_entity_poly.pdbx_strand_id
1 'polypeptide(L)'
;IKYIEKLGSAQCKSSIMLGAIKTPGTTIIKAKKSRNHTELIYKFLKIPIKFIRKKQYDLIEVRGPSNFSGFNYIVPGDISSAAFFIVLTLLSKNSKIILRNINVNSSRIGIIKILNRMNANIKLKNKRLYNGENIGDIIVESRNNLTSINSPKNLNSSAIDEFLVIFLVAAKAKG
;
A
#
# COMPACT_ATOMS: atom_id res chain seq x y z
N ILE A 1 -22.21 14.64 8.20
CA ILE A 1 -22.48 13.18 8.14
C ILE A 1 -21.40 12.47 8.95
N LYS A 2 -21.77 11.44 9.72
CA LYS A 2 -20.83 10.57 10.43
C LYS A 2 -20.98 9.13 9.92
N TYR A 3 -19.87 8.50 9.56
CA TYR A 3 -19.86 7.11 9.06
C TYR A 3 -18.78 6.28 9.78
N ILE A 4 -19.11 5.02 10.08
CA ILE A 4 -18.17 4.09 10.72
C ILE A 4 -17.91 2.93 9.77
N GLU A 5 -16.68 2.85 9.26
CA GLU A 5 -16.18 1.75 8.43
C GLU A 5 -15.58 0.67 9.35
N LYS A 6 -16.19 -0.51 9.40
CA LYS A 6 -15.84 -1.60 10.34
C LYS A 6 -14.98 -2.70 9.70
N LEU A 7 -14.99 -2.82 8.37
CA LEU A 7 -14.36 -3.94 7.64
C LEU A 7 -12.86 -3.74 7.38
N GLY A 8 -12.40 -2.50 7.34
CA GLY A 8 -11.05 -2.16 6.88
C GLY A 8 -10.97 -2.11 5.35
N SER A 9 -12.10 -1.83 4.70
CA SER A 9 -12.17 -1.70 3.24
C SER A 9 -11.79 -0.29 2.80
N ALA A 10 -10.71 -0.20 2.01
CA ALA A 10 -10.31 1.05 1.38
C ALA A 10 -11.36 1.54 0.37
N GLN A 11 -12.01 0.62 -0.34
CA GLN A 11 -13.04 0.94 -1.33
C GLN A 11 -14.28 1.56 -0.67
N CYS A 12 -14.81 0.95 0.40
CA CYS A 12 -15.94 1.51 1.15
C CYS A 12 -15.61 2.91 1.69
N LYS A 13 -14.42 3.07 2.26
CA LYS A 13 -13.95 4.37 2.75
C LYS A 13 -13.87 5.39 1.62
N SER A 14 -13.25 5.02 0.49
CA SER A 14 -13.06 5.91 -0.66
C SER A 14 -14.40 6.31 -1.30
N SER A 15 -15.39 5.42 -1.38
CA SER A 15 -16.71 5.75 -1.93
C SER A 15 -17.41 6.84 -1.12
N ILE A 16 -17.34 6.75 0.22
CA ILE A 16 -17.87 7.80 1.10
C ILE A 16 -17.11 9.11 0.92
N MET A 17 -15.78 9.05 0.80
CA MET A 17 -14.96 10.25 0.55
C MET A 17 -15.31 10.91 -0.77
N LEU A 18 -15.54 10.14 -1.85
CA LEU A 18 -15.96 10.66 -3.16
C LEU A 18 -17.33 11.34 -3.09
N GLY A 19 -18.30 10.75 -2.40
CA GLY A 19 -19.59 11.40 -2.14
C GLY A 19 -19.44 12.70 -1.35
N ALA A 20 -18.56 12.72 -0.35
CA ALA A 20 -18.33 13.87 0.51
C ALA A 20 -17.80 15.11 -0.23
N ILE A 21 -17.05 14.94 -1.35
CA ILE A 21 -16.57 16.09 -2.15
C ILE A 21 -17.71 16.93 -2.72
N LYS A 22 -18.83 16.31 -3.04
CA LYS A 22 -19.99 16.99 -3.64
C LYS A 22 -21.08 17.36 -2.64
N THR A 23 -20.96 16.88 -1.39
CA THR A 23 -21.97 17.09 -0.33
C THR A 23 -21.61 18.33 0.50
N PRO A 24 -22.54 19.30 0.68
CA PRO A 24 -22.30 20.43 1.57
C PRO A 24 -22.05 20.01 3.01
N GLY A 25 -21.09 20.66 3.66
CA GLY A 25 -20.73 20.43 5.07
C GLY A 25 -19.60 19.44 5.26
N THR A 26 -19.50 18.87 6.47
CA THR A 26 -18.39 17.98 6.86
C THR A 26 -18.87 16.54 6.98
N THR A 27 -18.17 15.64 6.31
CA THR A 27 -18.32 14.19 6.46
C THR A 27 -17.16 13.66 7.30
N ILE A 28 -17.50 12.99 8.40
CA ILE A 28 -16.53 12.39 9.33
C ILE A 28 -16.59 10.88 9.17
N ILE A 29 -15.44 10.27 8.88
CA ILE A 29 -15.31 8.82 8.70
C ILE A 29 -14.37 8.28 9.76
N LYS A 30 -14.86 7.38 10.62
CA LYS A 30 -14.04 6.57 11.52
C LYS A 30 -13.84 5.21 10.86
N ALA A 31 -12.65 4.95 10.35
CA ALA A 31 -12.37 3.75 9.55
C ALA A 31 -11.34 2.85 10.22
N LYS A 32 -11.54 1.53 10.15
CA LYS A 32 -10.50 0.56 10.44
C LYS A 32 -9.34 0.78 9.47
N LYS A 33 -8.10 0.54 9.92
CA LYS A 33 -6.90 0.79 9.11
C LYS A 33 -6.93 0.03 7.79
N SER A 34 -6.72 0.77 6.70
CA SER A 34 -6.66 0.24 5.34
C SER A 34 -5.72 1.09 4.48
N ARG A 35 -5.69 0.84 3.18
CA ARG A 35 -4.94 1.66 2.21
C ARG A 35 -5.41 3.11 2.27
N ASN A 36 -4.50 4.06 2.06
CA ASN A 36 -4.77 5.49 2.21
C ASN A 36 -4.49 6.32 0.95
N HIS A 37 -4.59 5.70 -0.22
CA HIS A 37 -4.34 6.38 -1.50
C HIS A 37 -5.27 7.57 -1.72
N THR A 38 -6.56 7.41 -1.40
CA THR A 38 -7.57 8.48 -1.56
C THR A 38 -7.27 9.68 -0.67
N GLU A 39 -6.82 9.45 0.57
CA GLU A 39 -6.41 10.52 1.47
C GLU A 39 -5.18 11.27 0.94
N LEU A 40 -4.24 10.55 0.34
CA LEU A 40 -3.02 11.14 -0.22
C LEU A 40 -3.31 11.97 -1.46
N ILE A 41 -4.14 11.47 -2.39
CA ILE A 41 -4.51 12.22 -3.58
C ILE A 41 -5.38 13.45 -3.23
N TYR A 42 -6.27 13.37 -2.23
CA TYR A 42 -7.03 14.53 -1.76
C TYR A 42 -6.13 15.63 -1.23
N LYS A 43 -5.10 15.27 -0.45
CA LYS A 43 -4.09 16.22 0.00
C LYS A 43 -3.33 16.84 -1.15
N PHE A 44 -2.93 16.04 -2.14
CA PHE A 44 -2.24 16.52 -3.33
C PHE A 44 -3.10 17.51 -4.13
N LEU A 45 -4.40 17.21 -4.31
CA LEU A 45 -5.35 18.05 -4.99
C LEU A 45 -5.86 19.25 -4.16
N LYS A 46 -5.33 19.40 -2.93
CA LYS A 46 -5.77 20.45 -1.99
C LYS A 46 -7.26 20.41 -1.65
N ILE A 47 -7.89 19.25 -1.78
CA ILE A 47 -9.24 19.02 -1.29
C ILE A 47 -9.23 19.15 0.23
N PRO A 48 -10.18 19.87 0.86
CA PRO A 48 -10.20 20.04 2.31
C PRO A 48 -10.40 18.71 3.03
N ILE A 49 -9.30 18.10 3.45
CA ILE A 49 -9.26 16.85 4.19
C ILE A 49 -8.41 16.98 5.44
N LYS A 50 -8.91 16.47 6.56
CA LYS A 50 -8.13 16.25 7.77
C LYS A 50 -8.04 14.74 8.00
N PHE A 51 -6.83 14.23 8.09
CA PHE A 51 -6.55 12.81 8.29
C PHE A 51 -5.71 12.62 9.54
N ILE A 52 -6.26 11.90 10.51
CA ILE A 52 -5.62 11.62 11.80
C ILE A 52 -5.51 10.10 11.96
N ARG A 53 -4.29 9.60 11.98
CA ARG A 53 -4.01 8.18 12.24
C ARG A 53 -3.97 7.91 13.74
N LYS A 54 -4.89 7.08 14.24
CA LYS A 54 -4.89 6.58 15.61
C LYS A 54 -4.30 5.16 15.67
N LYS A 55 -4.11 4.62 16.88
CA LYS A 55 -3.53 3.27 17.05
C LYS A 55 -4.37 2.18 16.39
N GLN A 56 -5.68 2.21 16.53
CA GLN A 56 -6.61 1.18 16.06
C GLN A 56 -7.43 1.56 14.83
N TYR A 57 -7.61 2.84 14.55
CA TYR A 57 -8.44 3.37 13.48
C TYR A 57 -7.86 4.65 12.90
N ASP A 58 -8.36 5.04 11.74
CA ASP A 58 -8.11 6.32 11.13
C ASP A 58 -9.36 7.20 11.24
N LEU A 59 -9.18 8.48 11.54
CA LEU A 59 -10.24 9.48 11.52
C LEU A 59 -10.01 10.41 10.33
N ILE A 60 -11.02 10.51 9.47
CA ILE A 60 -10.96 11.26 8.23
C ILE A 60 -12.12 12.26 8.23
N GLU A 61 -11.83 13.52 8.02
CA GLU A 61 -12.80 14.58 7.87
C GLU A 61 -12.66 15.15 6.46
N VAL A 62 -13.73 15.12 5.67
CA VAL A 62 -13.77 15.71 4.32
C VAL A 62 -14.82 16.80 4.34
N ARG A 63 -14.46 17.99 3.89
CA ARG A 63 -15.39 19.12 3.76
C ARG A 63 -15.74 19.36 2.30
N GLY A 64 -17.00 19.32 1.99
CA GLY A 64 -17.57 19.65 0.68
C GLY A 64 -18.54 20.83 0.74
N PRO A 65 -19.00 21.34 -0.42
CA PRO A 65 -18.52 20.95 -1.74
C PRO A 65 -17.10 21.44 -2.01
N SER A 66 -16.34 20.70 -2.81
CA SER A 66 -14.97 21.07 -3.21
C SER A 66 -14.78 20.88 -4.69
N ASN A 67 -14.07 21.82 -5.30
CA ASN A 67 -13.63 21.75 -6.69
C ASN A 67 -12.12 21.59 -6.73
N PHE A 68 -11.64 20.91 -7.74
CA PHE A 68 -10.21 20.77 -8.04
C PHE A 68 -10.01 20.79 -9.56
N SER A 69 -8.84 21.23 -9.99
CA SER A 69 -8.48 21.27 -11.41
C SER A 69 -8.03 19.91 -11.90
N GLY A 70 -8.20 19.66 -13.19
CA GLY A 70 -7.58 18.52 -13.86
C GLY A 70 -6.05 18.56 -13.73
N PHE A 71 -5.42 17.40 -13.75
CA PHE A 71 -3.97 17.26 -13.61
C PHE A 71 -3.46 16.06 -14.40
N ASN A 72 -2.21 16.14 -14.82
CA ASN A 72 -1.52 15.02 -15.45
C ASN A 72 -0.93 14.10 -14.37
N TYR A 73 -1.19 12.82 -14.50
CA TYR A 73 -0.73 11.82 -13.54
C TYR A 73 -0.19 10.58 -14.26
N ILE A 74 1.06 10.26 -14.04
CA ILE A 74 1.66 8.99 -14.48
C ILE A 74 1.44 7.99 -13.35
N VAL A 75 0.63 6.97 -13.59
CA VAL A 75 0.36 5.93 -12.58
C VAL A 75 1.63 5.15 -12.31
N PRO A 76 2.15 5.12 -11.07
CA PRO A 76 3.30 4.30 -10.73
C PRO A 76 2.97 2.80 -10.83
N GLY A 77 4.00 1.97 -10.99
CA GLY A 77 3.84 0.52 -11.01
C GLY A 77 3.17 0.01 -9.73
N ASP A 78 2.26 -0.95 -9.87
CA ASP A 78 1.56 -1.58 -8.75
C ASP A 78 2.42 -2.63 -8.07
N ILE A 79 2.49 -2.59 -6.73
CA ILE A 79 3.27 -3.55 -5.93
C ILE A 79 2.73 -4.97 -6.05
N SER A 80 1.41 -5.17 -6.23
CA SER A 80 0.83 -6.49 -6.39
C SER A 80 1.24 -7.12 -7.71
N SER A 81 1.27 -6.35 -8.80
CA SER A 81 1.80 -6.79 -10.10
C SER A 81 3.30 -7.06 -10.01
N ALA A 82 4.05 -6.21 -9.31
CA ALA A 82 5.48 -6.38 -9.06
C ALA A 82 5.79 -7.64 -8.24
N ALA A 83 4.88 -8.07 -7.37
CA ALA A 83 5.05 -9.21 -6.47
C ALA A 83 5.37 -10.52 -7.21
N PHE A 84 4.77 -10.73 -8.39
CA PHE A 84 5.04 -11.92 -9.22
C PHE A 84 6.50 -11.95 -9.67
N PHE A 85 7.04 -10.82 -10.13
CA PHE A 85 8.44 -10.72 -10.56
C PHE A 85 9.41 -10.78 -9.36
N ILE A 86 9.03 -10.24 -8.21
CA ILE A 86 9.79 -10.34 -6.97
C ILE A 86 9.94 -11.82 -6.58
N VAL A 87 8.83 -12.55 -6.51
CA VAL A 87 8.81 -13.96 -6.12
C VAL A 87 9.53 -14.83 -7.16
N LEU A 88 9.28 -14.61 -8.46
CA LEU A 88 9.98 -15.30 -9.53
C LEU A 88 11.51 -15.16 -9.37
N THR A 89 11.99 -13.94 -9.13
CA THR A 89 13.44 -13.69 -8.95
C THR A 89 13.99 -14.38 -7.70
N LEU A 90 13.27 -14.35 -6.57
CA LEU A 90 13.70 -15.00 -5.34
C LEU A 90 13.81 -16.52 -5.47
N LEU A 91 12.94 -17.14 -6.28
CA LEU A 91 12.91 -18.59 -6.52
C LEU A 91 13.82 -19.05 -7.65
N SER A 92 14.32 -18.12 -8.46
CA SER A 92 15.26 -18.40 -9.55
C SER A 92 16.70 -18.45 -9.02
N LYS A 93 17.61 -19.13 -9.75
CA LYS A 93 19.04 -19.18 -9.41
C LYS A 93 19.77 -17.99 -10.05
N ASN A 94 20.70 -17.41 -9.30
CA ASN A 94 21.62 -16.36 -9.78
C ASN A 94 20.92 -15.21 -10.53
N SER A 95 19.74 -14.80 -10.02
CA SER A 95 18.86 -13.84 -10.69
C SER A 95 18.81 -12.54 -9.93
N LYS A 96 18.67 -11.45 -10.71
CA LYS A 96 18.51 -10.10 -10.20
C LYS A 96 17.52 -9.33 -11.07
N ILE A 97 16.64 -8.55 -10.43
CA ILE A 97 15.73 -7.65 -11.12
C ILE A 97 15.71 -6.28 -10.46
N ILE A 98 15.46 -5.25 -11.25
CA ILE A 98 15.19 -3.88 -10.79
C ILE A 98 13.82 -3.48 -11.32
N LEU A 99 12.86 -3.33 -10.44
CA LEU A 99 11.50 -2.87 -10.75
C LEU A 99 11.45 -1.36 -10.46
N ARG A 100 11.30 -0.55 -11.48
CA ARG A 100 11.40 0.91 -11.37
C ARG A 100 10.07 1.57 -11.13
N ASN A 101 10.08 2.69 -10.38
CA ASN A 101 8.91 3.55 -10.17
C ASN A 101 7.69 2.80 -9.61
N ILE A 102 7.90 1.86 -8.70
CA ILE A 102 6.82 1.13 -8.04
C ILE A 102 6.24 1.98 -6.90
N ASN A 103 4.92 1.93 -6.72
CA ASN A 103 4.28 2.49 -5.54
C ASN A 103 4.73 1.73 -4.29
N VAL A 104 5.44 2.43 -3.39
CA VAL A 104 5.97 1.88 -2.15
C VAL A 104 5.28 2.49 -0.92
N ASN A 105 3.99 2.78 -1.05
CA ASN A 105 3.16 3.22 0.07
C ASN A 105 3.25 2.24 1.24
N SER A 106 3.47 2.76 2.43
CA SER A 106 3.65 1.96 3.65
C SER A 106 2.46 1.04 3.97
N SER A 107 1.26 1.37 3.47
CA SER A 107 0.05 0.55 3.62
C SER A 107 -0.03 -0.62 2.62
N ARG A 108 0.94 -0.74 1.68
CA ARG A 108 0.98 -1.75 0.61
C ARG A 108 2.22 -2.62 0.58
N ILE A 109 3.31 -2.21 1.25
CA ILE A 109 4.60 -2.93 1.19
C ILE A 109 4.73 -4.06 2.22
N GLY A 110 3.61 -4.64 2.65
CA GLY A 110 3.61 -5.76 3.58
C GLY A 110 4.40 -6.96 3.05
N ILE A 111 4.25 -7.29 1.76
CA ILE A 111 5.01 -8.36 1.11
C ILE A 111 6.53 -8.18 1.26
N ILE A 112 7.05 -6.98 1.01
CA ILE A 112 8.50 -6.71 1.13
C ILE A 112 8.97 -6.94 2.57
N LYS A 113 8.17 -6.51 3.55
CA LYS A 113 8.49 -6.69 4.97
C LYS A 113 8.46 -8.15 5.39
N ILE A 114 7.50 -8.93 4.90
CA ILE A 114 7.37 -10.36 5.16
C ILE A 114 8.55 -11.10 4.53
N LEU A 115 8.80 -10.91 3.23
CA LEU A 115 9.86 -11.60 2.50
C LEU A 115 11.25 -11.27 3.06
N ASN A 116 11.51 -10.01 3.46
CA ASN A 116 12.78 -9.66 4.11
C ASN A 116 12.97 -10.36 5.47
N ARG A 117 11.89 -10.62 6.21
CA ARG A 117 11.97 -11.44 7.43
C ARG A 117 12.22 -12.92 7.11
N MET A 118 11.81 -13.39 5.95
CA MET A 118 12.15 -14.71 5.42
C MET A 118 13.57 -14.78 4.83
N ASN A 119 14.42 -13.80 5.13
CA ASN A 119 15.80 -13.69 4.65
C ASN A 119 15.92 -13.41 3.13
N ALA A 120 14.90 -12.85 2.49
CA ALA A 120 15.00 -12.40 1.10
C ALA A 120 15.90 -11.16 0.98
N ASN A 121 16.60 -11.03 -0.15
CA ASN A 121 17.42 -9.85 -0.46
C ASN A 121 16.62 -8.86 -1.30
N ILE A 122 15.78 -8.06 -0.65
CA ILE A 122 14.97 -7.03 -1.30
C ILE A 122 15.34 -5.67 -0.73
N LYS A 123 15.74 -4.74 -1.61
CA LYS A 123 16.14 -3.37 -1.24
C LYS A 123 15.25 -2.35 -1.93
N LEU A 124 14.87 -1.31 -1.21
CA LEU A 124 14.18 -0.14 -1.75
C LEU A 124 15.18 0.98 -1.97
N LYS A 125 15.28 1.49 -3.20
CA LYS A 125 16.14 2.62 -3.58
C LYS A 125 15.33 3.73 -4.26
N ASN A 126 15.94 4.89 -4.44
CA ASN A 126 15.37 6.03 -5.16
C ASN A 126 13.96 6.41 -4.69
N LYS A 127 13.71 6.30 -3.37
CA LYS A 127 12.43 6.68 -2.79
C LYS A 127 12.21 8.17 -2.94
N ARG A 128 11.04 8.54 -3.44
CA ARG A 128 10.63 9.94 -3.57
C ARG A 128 9.12 10.09 -3.45
N LEU A 129 8.69 11.28 -3.13
CA LEU A 129 7.29 11.65 -3.17
C LEU A 129 6.91 12.06 -4.60
N TYR A 130 5.84 11.47 -5.12
CA TYR A 130 5.29 11.78 -6.44
C TYR A 130 3.77 11.95 -6.32
N ASN A 131 3.29 13.18 -6.53
CA ASN A 131 1.87 13.51 -6.47
C ASN A 131 1.13 12.94 -5.23
N GLY A 132 1.76 13.07 -4.06
CA GLY A 132 1.22 12.59 -2.79
C GLY A 132 1.55 11.14 -2.45
N GLU A 133 2.02 10.33 -3.41
CA GLU A 133 2.39 8.92 -3.19
C GLU A 133 3.89 8.72 -3.05
N ASN A 134 4.28 7.75 -2.23
CA ASN A 134 5.67 7.30 -2.18
C ASN A 134 5.92 6.30 -3.28
N ILE A 135 6.87 6.61 -4.15
CA ILE A 135 7.36 5.70 -5.20
C ILE A 135 8.85 5.42 -5.01
N GLY A 136 9.32 4.32 -5.57
CA GLY A 136 10.73 3.95 -5.52
C GLY A 136 11.04 2.76 -6.41
N ASP A 137 12.32 2.38 -6.42
CA ASP A 137 12.80 1.22 -7.15
C ASP A 137 12.96 0.05 -6.19
N ILE A 138 12.51 -1.13 -6.60
CA ILE A 138 12.66 -2.38 -5.86
C ILE A 138 13.75 -3.20 -6.53
N ILE A 139 14.83 -3.46 -5.79
CA ILE A 139 15.92 -4.33 -6.24
C ILE A 139 15.77 -5.65 -5.52
N VAL A 140 15.70 -6.73 -6.29
CA VAL A 140 15.59 -8.10 -5.78
C VAL A 140 16.75 -8.93 -6.32
N GLU A 141 17.38 -9.68 -5.45
CA GLU A 141 18.41 -10.65 -5.80
C GLU A 141 18.03 -12.02 -5.24
N SER A 142 18.19 -13.07 -6.04
CA SER A 142 17.93 -14.44 -5.63
C SER A 142 18.78 -14.82 -4.43
N ARG A 143 18.23 -15.69 -3.55
CA ARG A 143 18.90 -16.19 -2.35
C ARG A 143 18.54 -17.65 -2.11
N ASN A 144 19.56 -18.47 -1.80
CA ASN A 144 19.35 -19.90 -1.56
C ASN A 144 18.90 -20.25 -0.11
N ASN A 145 18.92 -19.26 0.79
CA ASN A 145 18.70 -19.47 2.24
C ASN A 145 17.44 -18.74 2.73
N LEU A 146 16.33 -18.94 2.05
CA LEU A 146 15.04 -18.46 2.53
C LEU A 146 14.60 -19.30 3.75
N THR A 147 14.09 -18.63 4.79
CA THR A 147 13.67 -19.26 6.04
C THR A 147 12.18 -19.03 6.28
N SER A 148 11.54 -20.01 6.92
CA SER A 148 10.16 -19.88 7.36
C SER A 148 10.03 -18.84 8.48
N ILE A 149 8.87 -18.23 8.61
CA ILE A 149 8.54 -17.30 9.70
C ILE A 149 7.09 -17.44 10.12
N ASN A 150 6.78 -17.06 11.35
CA ASN A 150 5.44 -16.73 11.74
C ASN A 150 5.10 -15.31 11.24
N SER A 151 4.20 -15.20 10.27
CA SER A 151 3.85 -13.91 9.69
C SER A 151 3.21 -12.99 10.73
N PRO A 152 3.74 -11.75 10.90
CA PRO A 152 3.20 -10.83 11.88
C PRO A 152 1.79 -10.37 11.52
N LYS A 153 0.83 -10.52 12.42
CA LYS A 153 -0.60 -10.17 12.22
C LYS A 153 -0.80 -8.71 11.76
N ASN A 154 0.05 -7.79 12.21
CA ASN A 154 -0.03 -6.38 11.84
C ASN A 154 0.38 -6.08 10.40
N LEU A 155 0.95 -7.03 9.65
CA LEU A 155 1.27 -6.91 8.24
C LEU A 155 0.16 -7.43 7.32
N ASN A 156 -0.82 -8.18 7.86
CA ASN A 156 -1.87 -8.82 7.06
C ASN A 156 -2.60 -7.83 6.15
N SER A 157 -3.05 -6.70 6.67
CA SER A 157 -3.79 -5.70 5.87
C SER A 157 -2.96 -5.05 4.75
N SER A 158 -1.64 -5.05 4.89
CA SER A 158 -0.71 -4.45 3.91
C SER A 158 -0.11 -5.47 2.93
N ALA A 159 -0.43 -6.75 3.09
CA ALA A 159 0.04 -7.85 2.25
C ALA A 159 -1.10 -8.78 1.79
N ILE A 160 -2.35 -8.39 2.01
CA ILE A 160 -3.51 -9.29 1.83
C ILE A 160 -3.62 -9.78 0.38
N ASP A 161 -3.33 -8.94 -0.58
CA ASP A 161 -3.42 -9.28 -2.00
C ASP A 161 -2.25 -10.18 -2.46
N GLU A 162 -1.15 -10.21 -1.71
CA GLU A 162 0.09 -10.90 -2.08
C GLU A 162 0.32 -12.23 -1.33
N PHE A 163 -0.58 -12.66 -0.43
CA PHE A 163 -0.36 -13.89 0.32
C PHE A 163 -0.19 -15.13 -0.55
N LEU A 164 -0.89 -15.23 -1.67
CA LEU A 164 -0.76 -16.39 -2.57
C LEU A 164 0.68 -16.53 -3.10
N VAL A 165 1.30 -15.43 -3.50
CA VAL A 165 2.70 -15.47 -3.98
C VAL A 165 3.70 -15.60 -2.82
N ILE A 166 3.39 -15.09 -1.63
CA ILE A 166 4.18 -15.31 -0.41
C ILE A 166 4.21 -16.80 -0.05
N PHE A 167 3.09 -17.52 -0.20
CA PHE A 167 3.02 -18.96 0.07
C PHE A 167 3.93 -19.78 -0.85
N LEU A 168 4.14 -19.35 -2.10
CA LEU A 168 5.11 -20.00 -2.99
C LEU A 168 6.54 -19.90 -2.43
N VAL A 169 6.90 -18.74 -1.87
CA VAL A 169 8.20 -18.56 -1.21
C VAL A 169 8.28 -19.39 0.07
N ALA A 170 7.20 -19.41 0.86
CA ALA A 170 7.13 -20.21 2.09
C ALA A 170 7.30 -21.71 1.81
N ALA A 171 6.70 -22.22 0.74
CA ALA A 171 6.84 -23.64 0.35
C ALA A 171 8.27 -24.05 -0.05
N LYS A 172 9.15 -23.08 -0.36
CA LYS A 172 10.57 -23.29 -0.69
C LYS A 172 11.52 -22.89 0.44
N ALA A 173 11.01 -22.25 1.48
CA ALA A 173 11.79 -21.83 2.65
C ALA A 173 12.15 -23.04 3.52
N LYS A 174 13.29 -22.94 4.24
CA LYS A 174 13.72 -23.93 5.22
C LYS A 174 13.08 -23.63 6.58
N GLY A 175 12.57 -24.66 7.25
CA GLY A 175 11.97 -24.59 8.58
C GLY A 175 10.50 -24.86 8.61
#